data_0dd3503245b7f62299bc547ee68348e7
#
_entry.id   0dd3503245b7f62299bc547ee68348e7
#
_cell.length_a   1.000
_cell.length_b   1.000
_cell.length_c   1.000
_cell.angle_alpha   90.00
_cell.angle_beta   90.00
_cell.angle_gamma   90.00
#
_symmetry.space_group_name_H-M   'P 1'
#
loop_
_entity.id
_entity.type
_entity.pdbx_description
1 polymer ?
#
loop_
_entity_poly.entity_id
_entity_poly.type
_entity_poly.pdbx_seq_one_letter_code
_entity_poly.pdbx_strand_id
1 'polypeptide(L)'
;MAATNLTVLVVDDDFRVANLHAGIVESIAGFTVSGTANTLATARELLAAHTVDLALVDVYLPDGSGIDLVRELHCDSMVLTAATESVSVRAALAAGALAYLIKPFPHTVLAARLAGYARYRRTLATPQVDNASIEEAVQALRPAPAPALQTTVSSPTKDLVLHTILEATAPLSAGEVATAIGISRATAQRYLANLVGTGTVQMRLRYGTTGRPEQEYSATPRG
;
A
#
# COMPACT_ATOMS: atom_id res chain seq x y z
N MET A 1 28.24 17.14 -6.24
CA MET A 1 27.03 17.97 -6.13
C MET A 1 26.14 17.33 -5.09
N ALA A 2 25.69 18.08 -4.06
CA ALA A 2 24.73 17.57 -3.08
C ALA A 2 23.44 17.19 -3.82
N ALA A 3 22.92 15.99 -3.59
CA ALA A 3 21.66 15.58 -4.16
C ALA A 3 20.57 16.51 -3.58
N THR A 4 19.92 17.29 -4.43
CA THR A 4 18.78 18.13 -4.02
C THR A 4 17.65 17.20 -3.60
N ASN A 5 17.09 17.40 -2.40
CA ASN A 5 15.94 16.64 -1.95
C ASN A 5 14.73 16.90 -2.87
N LEU A 6 13.96 15.85 -3.12
CA LEU A 6 12.67 15.96 -3.80
C LEU A 6 11.64 16.59 -2.85
N THR A 7 11.02 17.67 -3.30
CA THR A 7 10.04 18.42 -2.51
C THR A 7 8.61 17.86 -2.71
N VAL A 8 7.92 17.60 -1.60
CA VAL A 8 6.60 16.97 -1.59
C VAL A 8 5.57 17.88 -0.94
N LEU A 9 4.47 18.13 -1.63
CA LEU A 9 3.26 18.73 -1.08
C LEU A 9 2.28 17.63 -0.67
N VAL A 10 1.70 17.72 0.53
CA VAL A 10 0.67 16.79 0.99
C VAL A 10 -0.67 17.52 1.07
N VAL A 11 -1.68 16.99 0.37
CA VAL A 11 -3.03 17.57 0.30
C VAL A 11 -4.05 16.54 0.80
N ASP A 12 -4.69 16.81 1.96
CA ASP A 12 -5.60 15.89 2.62
C ASP A 12 -6.55 16.69 3.52
N ASP A 13 -7.85 16.45 3.48
CA ASP A 13 -8.84 17.20 4.26
C ASP A 13 -8.68 16.99 5.77
N ASP A 14 -8.20 15.83 6.19
CA ASP A 14 -7.85 15.57 7.59
C ASP A 14 -6.39 15.96 7.86
N PHE A 15 -6.19 17.05 8.64
CA PHE A 15 -4.86 17.53 9.03
C PHE A 15 -4.00 16.48 9.75
N ARG A 16 -4.63 15.52 10.46
CA ARG A 16 -3.92 14.43 11.14
C ARG A 16 -3.33 13.45 10.14
N VAL A 17 -4.10 13.13 9.10
CA VAL A 17 -3.68 12.26 8.01
C VAL A 17 -2.64 12.97 7.15
N ALA A 18 -2.82 14.27 6.84
CA ALA A 18 -1.81 15.07 6.17
C ALA A 18 -0.47 15.07 6.91
N ASN A 19 -0.50 15.31 8.23
CA ASN A 19 0.72 15.31 9.06
C ASN A 19 1.33 13.90 9.18
N LEU A 20 0.53 12.84 9.24
CA LEU A 20 1.03 11.46 9.22
C LEU A 20 1.79 11.17 7.91
N HIS A 21 1.21 11.53 6.76
CA HIS A 21 1.86 11.34 5.47
C HIS A 21 3.12 12.21 5.33
N ALA A 22 3.08 13.46 5.79
CA ALA A 22 4.25 14.34 5.84
C ALA A 22 5.39 13.74 6.66
N GLY A 23 5.09 13.19 7.85
CA GLY A 23 6.08 12.49 8.68
C GLY A 23 6.69 11.26 8.00
N ILE A 24 5.90 10.51 7.22
CA ILE A 24 6.41 9.40 6.41
C ILE A 24 7.37 9.92 5.34
N VAL A 25 7.01 10.98 4.62
CA VAL A 25 7.86 11.60 3.59
C VAL A 25 9.19 12.03 4.18
N GLU A 26 9.19 12.76 5.29
CA GLU A 26 10.41 13.27 5.94
C GLU A 26 11.31 12.17 6.52
N SER A 27 10.73 11.02 6.85
CA SER A 27 11.52 9.86 7.31
C SER A 27 12.36 9.21 6.21
N ILE A 28 12.13 9.59 4.94
CA ILE A 28 12.80 8.98 3.79
C ILE A 28 13.91 9.91 3.30
N ALA A 29 15.14 9.42 3.29
CA ALA A 29 16.29 10.19 2.80
C ALA A 29 16.08 10.64 1.35
N GLY A 30 16.38 11.91 1.07
CA GLY A 30 16.23 12.50 -0.26
C GLY A 30 14.84 13.11 -0.52
N PHE A 31 13.97 13.17 0.49
CA PHE A 31 12.70 13.88 0.42
C PHE A 31 12.61 14.98 1.47
N THR A 32 11.81 15.99 1.20
CA THR A 32 11.43 17.05 2.13
C THR A 32 9.99 17.49 1.86
N VAL A 33 9.26 17.88 2.89
CA VAL A 33 7.89 18.38 2.76
C VAL A 33 7.92 19.88 2.51
N SER A 34 7.31 20.35 1.41
CA SER A 34 7.12 21.78 1.12
C SER A 34 5.97 22.40 1.91
N GLY A 35 5.02 21.59 2.33
CA GLY A 35 3.86 22.00 3.10
C GLY A 35 2.76 20.95 3.13
N THR A 36 1.72 21.24 3.94
CA THR A 36 0.48 20.47 3.98
C THR A 36 -0.71 21.41 3.69
N ALA A 37 -1.67 20.94 2.92
CA ALA A 37 -2.90 21.68 2.59
C ALA A 37 -4.13 20.85 2.90
N ASN A 38 -5.18 21.48 3.43
CA ASN A 38 -6.43 20.80 3.74
C ASN A 38 -7.58 21.22 2.81
N THR A 39 -7.28 22.07 1.82
CA THR A 39 -8.21 22.55 0.80
C THR A 39 -7.49 22.70 -0.53
N LEU A 40 -8.26 22.73 -1.64
CA LEU A 40 -7.73 23.07 -2.97
C LEU A 40 -7.13 24.49 -3.00
N ALA A 41 -7.79 25.44 -2.34
CA ALA A 41 -7.35 26.83 -2.29
C ALA A 41 -5.96 26.92 -1.66
N THR A 42 -5.75 26.33 -0.48
CA THR A 42 -4.44 26.30 0.20
C THR A 42 -3.38 25.53 -0.61
N ALA A 43 -3.79 24.42 -1.27
CA ALA A 43 -2.87 23.68 -2.13
C ALA A 43 -2.35 24.53 -3.30
N ARG A 44 -3.24 25.29 -3.97
CA ARG A 44 -2.86 26.20 -5.06
C ARG A 44 -1.95 27.34 -4.59
N GLU A 45 -2.20 27.90 -3.40
CA GLU A 45 -1.32 28.92 -2.79
C GLU A 45 0.09 28.39 -2.56
N LEU A 46 0.21 27.17 -1.98
CA LEU A 46 1.51 26.55 -1.74
C LEU A 46 2.23 26.18 -3.04
N LEU A 47 1.52 25.69 -4.06
CA LEU A 47 2.07 25.41 -5.38
C LEU A 47 2.56 26.67 -6.10
N ALA A 48 1.92 27.80 -5.89
CA ALA A 48 2.36 29.08 -6.45
C ALA A 48 3.58 29.65 -5.70
N ALA A 49 3.71 29.36 -4.41
CA ALA A 49 4.79 29.90 -3.56
C ALA A 49 6.06 29.03 -3.55
N HIS A 50 5.94 27.72 -3.84
CA HIS A 50 7.03 26.76 -3.68
C HIS A 50 7.21 25.88 -4.92
N THR A 51 8.45 25.50 -5.18
CA THR A 51 8.73 24.44 -6.16
C THR A 51 8.38 23.09 -5.53
N VAL A 52 7.49 22.34 -6.17
CA VAL A 52 7.06 21.02 -5.76
C VAL A 52 7.41 20.01 -6.84
N ASP A 53 8.07 18.91 -6.46
CA ASP A 53 8.38 17.80 -7.37
C ASP A 53 7.26 16.77 -7.41
N LEU A 54 6.58 16.53 -6.27
CA LEU A 54 5.54 15.54 -6.13
C LEU A 54 4.41 16.06 -5.23
N ALA A 55 3.16 15.91 -5.67
CA ALA A 55 1.99 16.14 -4.84
C ALA A 55 1.35 14.79 -4.42
N LEU A 56 1.11 14.61 -3.12
CA LEU A 56 0.29 13.53 -2.58
C LEU A 56 -1.11 14.10 -2.32
N VAL A 57 -2.12 13.62 -3.04
CA VAL A 57 -3.43 14.30 -3.10
C VAL A 57 -4.56 13.35 -2.73
N ASP A 58 -5.40 13.74 -1.74
CA ASP A 58 -6.68 13.08 -1.53
C ASP A 58 -7.70 13.52 -2.60
N VAL A 59 -8.60 12.62 -2.97
CA VAL A 59 -9.71 12.91 -3.91
C VAL A 59 -10.76 13.79 -3.28
N TYR A 60 -11.08 13.57 -2.02
CA TYR A 60 -12.15 14.27 -1.33
C TYR A 60 -11.59 15.45 -0.53
N LEU A 61 -11.85 16.67 -1.02
CA LEU A 61 -11.48 17.90 -0.34
C LEU A 61 -12.74 18.75 -0.13
N PRO A 62 -12.78 19.58 0.92
CA PRO A 62 -14.01 20.30 1.30
C PRO A 62 -14.47 21.32 0.26
N ASP A 63 -13.56 21.79 -0.58
CA ASP A 63 -13.81 22.81 -1.61
C ASP A 63 -13.71 22.26 -3.04
N GLY A 64 -13.69 20.93 -3.22
CA GLY A 64 -13.76 20.30 -4.54
C GLY A 64 -13.05 18.96 -4.66
N SER A 65 -12.77 18.56 -5.89
CA SER A 65 -12.12 17.27 -6.18
C SER A 65 -10.61 17.41 -6.29
N GLY A 66 -9.86 16.58 -5.54
CA GLY A 66 -8.41 16.46 -5.70
C GLY A 66 -7.99 15.99 -7.09
N ILE A 67 -8.86 15.28 -7.82
CA ILE A 67 -8.59 14.90 -9.23
C ILE A 67 -8.53 16.14 -10.13
N ASP A 68 -9.33 17.17 -9.86
CA ASP A 68 -9.25 18.42 -10.61
C ASP A 68 -7.93 19.14 -10.32
N LEU A 69 -7.47 19.14 -9.07
CA LEU A 69 -6.14 19.64 -8.73
C LEU A 69 -5.06 18.87 -9.50
N VAL A 70 -5.12 17.53 -9.55
CA VAL A 70 -4.14 16.72 -10.30
C VAL A 70 -4.05 17.12 -11.77
N ARG A 71 -5.15 17.51 -12.42
CA ARG A 71 -5.15 18.01 -13.82
C ARG A 71 -4.48 19.37 -13.98
N GLU A 72 -4.49 20.19 -12.94
CA GLU A 72 -3.89 21.52 -12.93
C GLU A 72 -2.39 21.51 -12.60
N LEU A 73 -1.89 20.41 -12.04
CA LEU A 73 -0.49 20.31 -11.59
C LEU A 73 0.50 20.36 -12.75
N HIS A 74 1.62 21.06 -12.52
CA HIS A 74 2.82 21.04 -13.36
C HIS A 74 3.94 20.17 -12.77
N CYS A 75 3.67 19.47 -11.67
CA CYS A 75 4.54 18.50 -11.02
C CYS A 75 3.90 17.11 -11.05
N ASP A 76 4.69 16.09 -10.69
CA ASP A 76 4.20 14.72 -10.58
C ASP A 76 3.18 14.61 -9.43
N SER A 77 2.29 13.60 -9.48
CA SER A 77 1.30 13.39 -8.44
C SER A 77 1.06 11.91 -8.13
N MET A 78 0.67 11.65 -6.89
CA MET A 78 0.11 10.37 -6.44
C MET A 78 -1.19 10.64 -5.67
N VAL A 79 -2.22 9.84 -5.92
CA VAL A 79 -3.50 9.96 -5.24
C VAL A 79 -3.56 8.99 -4.06
N LEU A 80 -3.88 9.50 -2.86
CA LEU A 80 -4.00 8.77 -1.61
C LEU A 80 -5.40 8.99 -1.04
N THR A 81 -6.33 8.05 -1.20
CA THR A 81 -7.73 8.32 -0.91
C THR A 81 -8.50 7.10 -0.41
N ALA A 82 -9.64 7.31 0.25
CA ALA A 82 -10.59 6.26 0.60
C ALA A 82 -11.51 5.87 -0.58
N ALA A 83 -11.48 6.61 -1.71
CA ALA A 83 -12.29 6.29 -2.89
C ALA A 83 -11.86 4.95 -3.52
N THR A 84 -12.81 4.03 -3.66
CA THR A 84 -12.58 2.68 -4.22
C THR A 84 -13.26 2.48 -5.57
N GLU A 85 -14.04 3.45 -6.02
CA GLU A 85 -14.80 3.37 -7.26
C GLU A 85 -13.86 3.38 -8.47
N SER A 86 -14.06 2.43 -9.38
CA SER A 86 -13.24 2.32 -10.59
C SER A 86 -13.26 3.57 -11.47
N VAL A 87 -14.32 4.38 -11.37
CA VAL A 87 -14.44 5.67 -12.07
C VAL A 87 -13.41 6.65 -11.52
N SER A 88 -13.30 6.78 -10.19
CA SER A 88 -12.33 7.66 -9.52
C SER A 88 -10.90 7.24 -9.81
N VAL A 89 -10.60 5.94 -9.78
CA VAL A 89 -9.28 5.40 -10.13
C VAL A 89 -8.90 5.77 -11.56
N ARG A 90 -9.80 5.51 -12.54
CA ARG A 90 -9.55 5.85 -13.95
C ARG A 90 -9.40 7.34 -14.17
N ALA A 91 -10.21 8.15 -13.51
CA ALA A 91 -10.15 9.61 -13.62
C ALA A 91 -8.82 10.17 -13.08
N ALA A 92 -8.32 9.67 -11.95
CA ALA A 92 -7.03 10.06 -11.39
C ALA A 92 -5.85 9.68 -12.31
N LEU A 93 -5.84 8.45 -12.83
CA LEU A 93 -4.80 7.99 -13.76
C LEU A 93 -4.86 8.77 -15.08
N ALA A 94 -6.04 9.03 -15.62
CA ALA A 94 -6.22 9.85 -16.82
C ALA A 94 -5.84 11.32 -16.60
N ALA A 95 -5.92 11.81 -15.35
CA ALA A 95 -5.45 13.15 -14.96
C ALA A 95 -3.92 13.23 -14.87
N GLY A 96 -3.19 12.12 -14.93
CA GLY A 96 -1.73 12.07 -14.88
C GLY A 96 -1.15 11.60 -13.54
N ALA A 97 -1.96 11.10 -12.62
CA ALA A 97 -1.43 10.54 -11.38
C ALA A 97 -0.55 9.31 -11.65
N LEU A 98 0.68 9.33 -11.13
CA LEU A 98 1.65 8.22 -11.28
C LEU A 98 1.27 6.99 -10.45
N ALA A 99 0.48 7.16 -9.39
CA ALA A 99 0.01 6.09 -8.54
C ALA A 99 -1.32 6.43 -7.87
N TYR A 100 -2.03 5.39 -7.46
CA TYR A 100 -3.28 5.46 -6.71
C TYR A 100 -3.19 4.50 -5.52
N LEU A 101 -3.35 5.03 -4.31
CA LEU A 101 -3.29 4.26 -3.07
C LEU A 101 -4.62 4.38 -2.32
N ILE A 102 -5.23 3.23 -2.02
CA ILE A 102 -6.50 3.18 -1.29
C ILE A 102 -6.21 3.11 0.21
N LYS A 103 -6.68 4.11 0.96
CA LYS A 103 -6.64 4.14 2.43
C LYS A 103 -7.61 3.12 3.04
N PRO A 104 -7.27 2.43 4.16
CA PRO A 104 -6.01 2.53 4.90
C PRO A 104 -4.90 1.66 4.29
N PHE A 105 -3.68 2.15 4.31
CA PHE A 105 -2.48 1.39 3.91
C PHE A 105 -1.37 1.51 4.96
N PRO A 106 -0.50 0.51 5.11
CA PRO A 106 0.67 0.60 5.97
C PRO A 106 1.65 1.70 5.49
N HIS A 107 2.34 2.36 6.41
CA HIS A 107 3.36 3.38 6.08
C HIS A 107 4.43 2.86 5.10
N THR A 108 4.77 1.56 5.17
CA THR A 108 5.72 0.90 4.28
C THR A 108 5.29 0.92 2.80
N VAL A 109 3.98 0.97 2.53
CA VAL A 109 3.45 1.06 1.16
C VAL A 109 3.76 2.43 0.56
N LEU A 110 3.50 3.52 1.29
CA LEU A 110 3.83 4.87 0.84
C LEU A 110 5.35 5.04 0.72
N ALA A 111 6.12 4.56 1.68
CA ALA A 111 7.59 4.59 1.62
C ALA A 111 8.13 3.86 0.38
N ALA A 112 7.60 2.69 0.05
CA ALA A 112 7.99 1.95 -1.15
C ALA A 112 7.65 2.71 -2.44
N ARG A 113 6.51 3.40 -2.49
CA ARG A 113 6.12 4.25 -3.64
C ARG A 113 7.05 5.43 -3.80
N LEU A 114 7.40 6.12 -2.72
CA LEU A 114 8.33 7.25 -2.74
C LEU A 114 9.74 6.81 -3.16
N ALA A 115 10.23 5.67 -2.66
CA ALA A 115 11.51 5.10 -3.10
C ALA A 115 11.50 4.73 -4.60
N GLY A 116 10.39 4.21 -5.10
CA GLY A 116 10.17 3.96 -6.53
C GLY A 116 10.20 5.26 -7.33
N TYR A 117 9.52 6.30 -6.85
CA TYR A 117 9.51 7.62 -7.47
C TYR A 117 10.90 8.26 -7.51
N ALA A 118 11.69 8.16 -6.44
CA ALA A 118 13.06 8.66 -6.44
C ALA A 118 13.94 7.96 -7.50
N ARG A 119 13.73 6.65 -7.72
CA ARG A 119 14.42 5.92 -8.80
C ARG A 119 13.96 6.42 -10.18
N TYR A 120 12.64 6.52 -10.40
CA TYR A 120 12.05 7.07 -11.62
C TYR A 120 12.67 8.44 -11.98
N ARG A 121 12.67 9.38 -11.05
CA ARG A 121 13.24 10.72 -11.26
C ARG A 121 14.74 10.67 -11.56
N ARG A 122 15.48 9.82 -10.88
CA ARG A 122 16.93 9.66 -11.10
C ARG A 122 17.24 9.05 -12.47
N THR A 123 16.50 8.03 -12.89
CA THR A 123 16.69 7.40 -14.21
C THR A 123 16.40 8.39 -15.34
N LEU A 124 15.39 9.25 -15.18
CA LEU A 124 15.03 10.27 -16.18
C LEU A 124 15.81 11.60 -16.05
N ALA A 125 16.67 11.75 -15.05
CA ALA A 125 17.50 12.95 -14.90
C ALA A 125 18.68 13.03 -15.89
N THR A 126 18.95 11.98 -16.66
CA THR A 126 20.00 11.94 -17.66
C THR A 126 19.58 12.71 -18.92
N PRO A 127 20.52 13.45 -19.58
CA PRO A 127 20.19 14.25 -20.77
C PRO A 127 19.70 13.44 -21.97
N GLN A 128 20.04 12.15 -22.01
CA GLN A 128 19.59 11.21 -23.04
C GLN A 128 19.10 9.93 -22.36
N VAL A 129 17.94 9.48 -22.76
CA VAL A 129 17.34 8.22 -22.31
C VAL A 129 17.15 7.29 -23.50
N ASP A 130 17.49 6.03 -23.33
CA ASP A 130 17.20 4.97 -24.29
C ASP A 130 15.94 4.19 -23.85
N ASN A 131 15.48 3.27 -24.69
CA ASN A 131 14.30 2.46 -24.40
C ASN A 131 14.45 1.65 -23.10
N ALA A 132 15.66 1.19 -22.77
CA ALA A 132 15.91 0.42 -21.56
C ALA A 132 15.74 1.31 -20.31
N SER A 133 16.27 2.52 -20.34
CA SER A 133 16.11 3.52 -19.27
C SER A 133 14.66 3.94 -19.07
N ILE A 134 13.90 4.11 -20.16
CA ILE A 134 12.47 4.41 -20.09
C ILE A 134 11.72 3.25 -19.42
N GLU A 135 11.97 2.02 -19.83
CA GLU A 135 11.34 0.84 -19.26
C GLU A 135 11.69 0.69 -17.77
N GLU A 136 12.95 0.89 -17.39
CA GLU A 136 13.41 0.90 -15.99
C GLU A 136 12.67 1.96 -15.17
N ALA A 137 12.54 3.18 -15.69
CA ALA A 137 11.83 4.27 -15.03
C ALA A 137 10.36 3.90 -14.79
N VAL A 138 9.66 3.41 -15.81
CA VAL A 138 8.26 3.00 -15.69
C VAL A 138 8.11 1.82 -14.71
N GLN A 139 9.02 0.87 -14.72
CA GLN A 139 9.02 -0.24 -13.77
C GLN A 139 9.24 0.21 -12.33
N ALA A 140 10.07 1.26 -12.12
CA ALA A 140 10.31 1.82 -10.79
C ALA A 140 9.04 2.40 -10.15
N LEU A 141 8.09 2.92 -10.93
CA LEU A 141 6.79 3.42 -10.45
C LEU A 141 5.81 2.29 -10.11
N ARG A 142 5.98 1.12 -10.71
CA ARG A 142 5.14 -0.02 -10.31
C ARG A 142 5.42 -0.32 -8.84
N PRO A 143 4.36 -0.68 -8.05
CA PRO A 143 4.67 -1.25 -6.76
C PRO A 143 5.67 -2.37 -7.06
N ALA A 144 6.86 -2.32 -6.44
CA ALA A 144 7.64 -3.52 -6.29
C ALA A 144 6.60 -4.57 -5.86
N PRO A 145 6.49 -5.75 -6.54
CA PRO A 145 5.59 -6.79 -6.07
C PRO A 145 5.88 -6.81 -4.57
N ALA A 146 4.84 -6.45 -3.78
CA ALA A 146 5.03 -6.27 -2.34
C ALA A 146 5.82 -7.49 -2.00
N PRO A 147 7.11 -7.38 -1.52
CA PRO A 147 7.93 -8.56 -1.38
C PRO A 147 6.98 -9.50 -0.75
N ALA A 148 6.56 -10.56 -1.54
CA ALA A 148 5.40 -11.40 -1.16
C ALA A 148 5.73 -11.62 0.26
N LEU A 149 4.98 -11.00 1.19
CA LEU A 149 5.44 -10.75 2.54
C LEU A 149 6.10 -12.05 2.96
N GLN A 150 7.32 -12.24 2.57
CA GLN A 150 8.28 -12.89 3.39
C GLN A 150 8.38 -11.93 4.56
N THR A 151 7.32 -11.91 5.35
CA THR A 151 7.40 -11.71 6.76
C THR A 151 8.36 -12.80 7.24
N THR A 152 9.62 -12.58 6.96
CA THR A 152 10.70 -13.04 7.81
C THR A 152 10.81 -12.20 9.08
N VAL A 153 9.78 -11.44 9.42
CA VAL A 153 9.31 -11.39 10.79
C VAL A 153 8.29 -12.52 10.83
N SER A 154 8.79 -13.73 11.10
CA SER A 154 7.99 -14.81 11.60
C SER A 154 7.19 -14.17 12.75
N SER A 155 5.90 -13.90 12.51
CA SER A 155 5.03 -13.57 13.65
C SER A 155 5.06 -14.88 14.44
N PRO A 156 5.55 -14.88 15.69
CA PRO A 156 5.57 -16.11 16.50
C PRO A 156 4.20 -16.80 16.48
N THR A 157 3.13 -16.03 16.35
CA THR A 157 1.76 -16.52 16.21
C THR A 157 1.51 -17.21 14.86
N LYS A 158 2.07 -16.69 13.75
CA LYS A 158 1.92 -17.34 12.43
C LYS A 158 2.64 -18.68 12.39
N ASP A 159 3.82 -18.72 12.98
CA ASP A 159 4.63 -19.95 13.06
C ASP A 159 3.95 -20.99 13.96
N LEU A 160 3.33 -20.56 15.07
CA LEU A 160 2.52 -21.41 15.93
C LEU A 160 1.29 -21.95 15.21
N VAL A 161 0.56 -21.12 14.44
CA VAL A 161 -0.57 -21.57 13.63
C VAL A 161 -0.13 -22.59 12.59
N LEU A 162 0.95 -22.34 11.88
CA LEU A 162 1.48 -23.25 10.88
C LEU A 162 1.95 -24.57 11.52
N HIS A 163 2.69 -24.50 12.60
CA HIS A 163 3.18 -25.68 13.34
C HIS A 163 2.02 -26.56 13.83
N THR A 164 0.97 -25.93 14.40
CA THR A 164 -0.24 -26.64 14.84
C THR A 164 -0.91 -27.40 13.69
N ILE A 165 -0.97 -26.80 12.49
CA ILE A 165 -1.53 -27.49 11.31
C ILE A 165 -0.61 -28.59 10.80
N LEU A 166 0.71 -28.42 10.84
CA LEU A 166 1.68 -29.44 10.37
C LEU A 166 1.76 -30.65 11.28
N GLU A 167 1.55 -30.46 12.59
CA GLU A 167 1.57 -31.56 13.57
C GLU A 167 0.22 -32.26 13.72
N ALA A 168 -0.85 -31.66 13.19
CA ALA A 168 -2.18 -32.22 13.27
C ALA A 168 -2.32 -33.51 12.44
N THR A 169 -2.82 -34.56 13.04
CA THR A 169 -3.12 -35.84 12.36
C THR A 169 -4.42 -35.82 11.57
N ALA A 170 -5.26 -34.78 11.79
CA ALA A 170 -6.54 -34.58 11.11
C ALA A 170 -6.71 -33.08 10.79
N PRO A 171 -7.54 -32.70 9.77
CA PRO A 171 -7.85 -31.31 9.48
C PRO A 171 -8.44 -30.60 10.71
N LEU A 172 -8.00 -29.37 10.97
CA LEU A 172 -8.45 -28.54 12.10
C LEU A 172 -9.31 -27.36 11.63
N SER A 173 -10.36 -27.04 12.38
CA SER A 173 -11.11 -25.78 12.21
C SER A 173 -10.34 -24.59 12.81
N ALA A 174 -10.71 -23.37 12.41
CA ALA A 174 -10.13 -22.15 12.99
C ALA A 174 -10.39 -22.02 14.50
N GLY A 175 -11.47 -22.61 15.01
CA GLY A 175 -11.77 -22.66 16.44
C GLY A 175 -10.82 -23.58 17.20
N GLU A 176 -10.54 -24.77 16.66
CA GLU A 176 -9.60 -25.74 17.25
C GLU A 176 -8.18 -25.19 17.26
N VAL A 177 -7.71 -24.58 16.17
CA VAL A 177 -6.42 -23.89 16.11
C VAL A 177 -6.36 -22.75 17.14
N ALA A 178 -7.39 -21.93 17.23
CA ALA A 178 -7.46 -20.84 18.20
C ALA A 178 -7.32 -21.34 19.65
N THR A 179 -8.00 -22.42 19.98
CA THR A 179 -7.96 -23.06 21.31
C THR A 179 -6.58 -23.65 21.59
N ALA A 180 -5.98 -24.32 20.61
CA ALA A 180 -4.67 -24.97 20.78
C ALA A 180 -3.54 -24.00 21.10
N ILE A 181 -3.58 -22.78 20.56
CA ILE A 181 -2.49 -21.80 20.72
C ILE A 181 -2.87 -20.57 21.55
N GLY A 182 -4.08 -20.52 22.11
CA GLY A 182 -4.51 -19.47 23.03
C GLY A 182 -4.77 -18.10 22.36
N ILE A 183 -5.27 -18.09 21.12
CA ILE A 183 -5.63 -16.85 20.40
C ILE A 183 -7.15 -16.78 20.12
N SER A 184 -7.63 -15.62 19.65
CA SER A 184 -9.02 -15.51 19.21
C SER A 184 -9.27 -16.27 17.90
N ARG A 185 -10.50 -16.82 17.71
CA ARG A 185 -10.92 -17.47 16.47
C ARG A 185 -10.73 -16.55 15.25
N ALA A 186 -11.03 -15.26 15.39
CA ALA A 186 -10.85 -14.28 14.32
C ALA A 186 -9.36 -14.12 13.92
N THR A 187 -8.46 -14.15 14.91
CA THR A 187 -7.01 -14.09 14.68
C THR A 187 -6.52 -15.37 13.98
N ALA A 188 -6.96 -16.56 14.44
CA ALA A 188 -6.63 -17.82 13.78
C ALA A 188 -7.11 -17.82 12.32
N GLN A 189 -8.35 -17.42 12.07
CA GLN A 189 -8.95 -17.36 10.74
C GLN A 189 -8.16 -16.46 9.78
N ARG A 190 -7.67 -15.29 10.24
CA ARG A 190 -6.83 -14.38 9.45
C ARG A 190 -5.49 -15.02 9.06
N TYR A 191 -4.82 -15.70 9.98
CA TYR A 191 -3.55 -16.38 9.69
C TYR A 191 -3.74 -17.60 8.78
N LEU A 192 -4.78 -18.39 9.00
CA LEU A 192 -5.12 -19.54 8.16
C LEU A 192 -5.46 -19.13 6.74
N ALA A 193 -6.24 -18.04 6.53
CA ALA A 193 -6.52 -17.48 5.21
C ALA A 193 -5.23 -17.05 4.49
N ASN A 194 -4.27 -16.45 5.20
CA ASN A 194 -2.97 -16.09 4.64
C ASN A 194 -2.16 -17.33 4.22
N LEU A 195 -2.13 -18.38 5.05
CA LEU A 195 -1.42 -19.63 4.77
C LEU A 195 -2.04 -20.40 3.59
N VAL A 196 -3.36 -20.33 3.41
CA VAL A 196 -4.06 -20.85 2.22
C VAL A 196 -3.67 -20.05 0.98
N GLY A 197 -3.64 -18.72 1.07
CA GLY A 197 -3.24 -17.83 -0.03
C GLY A 197 -1.79 -18.05 -0.49
N THR A 198 -0.90 -18.51 0.40
CA THR A 198 0.49 -18.87 0.07
C THR A 198 0.67 -20.33 -0.38
N GLY A 199 -0.42 -21.12 -0.44
CA GLY A 199 -0.37 -22.52 -0.82
C GLY A 199 0.26 -23.48 0.22
N THR A 200 0.58 -22.99 1.41
CA THR A 200 1.20 -23.77 2.48
C THR A 200 0.18 -24.67 3.20
N VAL A 201 -1.06 -24.20 3.26
CA VAL A 201 -2.19 -24.88 3.89
C VAL A 201 -3.33 -24.95 2.88
N GLN A 202 -4.07 -26.05 2.84
CA GLN A 202 -5.29 -26.21 2.05
C GLN A 202 -6.52 -26.12 2.96
N MET A 203 -7.60 -25.55 2.43
CA MET A 203 -8.90 -25.43 3.10
C MET A 203 -9.92 -26.34 2.42
N ARG A 204 -10.72 -27.06 3.23
CA ARG A 204 -11.87 -27.85 2.78
C ARG A 204 -13.09 -27.48 3.60
N LEU A 205 -14.27 -27.70 3.03
CA LEU A 205 -15.53 -27.55 3.74
C LEU A 205 -15.96 -28.91 4.30
N ARG A 206 -16.20 -28.96 5.62
CA ARG A 206 -16.84 -30.09 6.27
C ARG A 206 -18.35 -29.82 6.41
N TYR A 207 -19.13 -30.68 5.81
CA TYR A 207 -20.60 -30.65 5.91
C TYR A 207 -21.02 -31.57 7.08
N GLY A 208 -21.56 -30.96 8.14
CA GLY A 208 -22.19 -31.71 9.24
C GLY A 208 -23.63 -32.11 8.90
N THR A 209 -24.21 -33.00 9.68
CA THR A 209 -25.61 -33.47 9.54
C THR A 209 -26.65 -32.37 9.77
N THR A 210 -26.28 -31.30 10.47
CA THR A 210 -27.14 -30.11 10.74
C THR A 210 -26.23 -28.91 10.96
N GLY A 211 -26.40 -27.80 10.19
CA GLY A 211 -25.67 -26.54 10.39
C GLY A 211 -24.96 -25.99 9.16
N ARG A 212 -24.30 -24.84 9.35
CA ARG A 212 -23.43 -24.22 8.31
C ARG A 212 -22.18 -25.07 8.10
N PRO A 213 -21.70 -25.21 6.84
CA PRO A 213 -20.44 -25.88 6.58
C PRO A 213 -19.28 -25.23 7.38
N GLU A 214 -18.46 -26.06 8.00
CA GLU A 214 -17.28 -25.60 8.73
C GLU A 214 -16.03 -25.68 7.85
N GLN A 215 -15.18 -24.64 7.91
CA GLN A 215 -13.92 -24.63 7.21
C GLN A 215 -12.88 -25.40 8.03
N GLU A 216 -12.24 -26.38 7.40
CA GLU A 216 -11.13 -27.15 7.95
C GLU A 216 -9.87 -26.94 7.15
N TYR A 217 -8.77 -26.96 7.84
CA TYR A 217 -7.43 -26.64 7.31
C TYR A 217 -6.48 -27.81 7.56
N SER A 218 -5.67 -28.14 6.56
CA SER A 218 -4.65 -29.17 6.63
C SER A 218 -3.40 -28.76 5.85
N ALA A 219 -2.26 -29.36 6.14
CA ALA A 219 -1.03 -29.14 5.39
C ALA A 219 -1.21 -29.53 3.91
N THR A 220 -0.63 -28.75 3.01
CA THR A 220 -0.58 -29.11 1.58
C THR A 220 0.43 -30.27 1.43
N PRO A 221 0.07 -31.42 0.81
CA PRO A 221 1.00 -32.48 0.56
C PRO A 221 2.19 -31.96 -0.26
N ARG A 222 3.42 -32.22 0.19
CA ARG A 222 4.60 -31.99 -0.64
C ARG A 222 4.61 -33.06 -1.72
N GLY A 223 4.40 -32.69 -2.98
CA GLY A 223 4.59 -33.54 -4.14
C GLY A 223 6.05 -33.90 -4.35
#